data_4ffc1243bd649189927f35a72fc978cc
#
_entry.id   4ffc1243bd649189927f35a72fc978cc
#
_cell.length_a   1.000
_cell.length_b   1.000
_cell.length_c   1.000
_cell.angle_alpha   90.00
_cell.angle_beta   90.00
_cell.angle_gamma   90.00
#
_symmetry.space_group_name_H-M   'P 1'
#
loop_
_entity.id
_entity.type
_entity.pdbx_description
1 polymer ?
#
loop_
_entity_poly.entity_id
_entity_poly.type
_entity_poly.pdbx_seq_one_letter_code
_entity_poly.pdbx_strand_id
1 'polypeptide(L)'
;GEQKYGISMEQLRSYAVQIKQATELGVQIGIVIGGGNIFRGLQGAKRGFDRVKGDQMGMLATIINSLGLQAVLADEGVKCKVLTSIRMEPIGEYYSKDKALEYLNAGYVVISGGGTSNPYFSTDTASALRGIEIEADGFFKGTRVDGIYTADPEKDPTATKFDTITFDEVYTRNLKIMDMTAFTLCKENGLNIIVFDMDTEGNLMKVLQGENIGTLVHK
;
A
#
# COMPACT_ATOMS: atom_id res chain seq x y z
N GLY A 1 -10.50 10.68 0.10
CA GLY A 1 -11.16 11.93 0.52
C GLY A 1 -12.15 12.44 -0.54
N GLU A 2 -12.87 13.48 -0.24
CA GLU A 2 -13.87 14.08 -1.15
C GLU A 2 -13.25 14.66 -2.44
N GLN A 3 -11.96 15.01 -2.40
CA GLN A 3 -11.23 15.46 -3.59
C GLN A 3 -11.02 14.32 -4.60
N LYS A 4 -11.49 14.52 -5.82
CA LYS A 4 -11.31 13.54 -6.90
C LYS A 4 -9.86 13.47 -7.41
N TYR A 5 -9.06 14.54 -7.25
CA TYR A 5 -7.69 14.65 -7.74
C TYR A 5 -6.81 15.44 -6.77
N GLY A 6 -5.51 15.13 -6.76
CA GLY A 6 -4.52 15.82 -5.96
C GLY A 6 -4.35 15.25 -4.55
N ILE A 7 -3.65 15.98 -3.72
CA ILE A 7 -3.34 15.62 -2.34
C ILE A 7 -4.39 16.22 -1.41
N SER A 8 -5.00 15.40 -0.57
CA SER A 8 -5.83 15.84 0.54
C SER A 8 -5.00 15.88 1.81
N MET A 9 -4.77 17.07 2.34
CA MET A 9 -4.03 17.25 3.60
C MET A 9 -4.76 16.63 4.80
N GLU A 10 -6.08 16.67 4.79
CA GLU A 10 -6.91 16.04 5.81
C GLU A 10 -6.69 14.52 5.84
N GLN A 11 -6.74 13.88 4.66
CA GLN A 11 -6.52 12.44 4.54
C GLN A 11 -5.09 12.05 4.93
N LEU A 12 -4.09 12.83 4.53
CA LEU A 12 -2.70 12.58 4.92
C LEU A 12 -2.51 12.67 6.44
N ARG A 13 -3.13 13.67 7.08
CA ARG A 13 -3.08 13.81 8.56
C ARG A 13 -3.77 12.66 9.25
N SER A 14 -4.94 12.24 8.79
CA SER A 14 -5.64 11.06 9.32
C SER A 14 -4.75 9.80 9.27
N TYR A 15 -4.11 9.56 8.13
CA TYR A 15 -3.19 8.43 8.00
C TYR A 15 -1.94 8.59 8.89
N ALA A 16 -1.37 9.78 8.98
CA ALA A 16 -0.19 10.03 9.81
C ALA A 16 -0.45 9.77 11.30
N VAL A 17 -1.62 10.18 11.80
CA VAL A 17 -2.03 9.90 13.18
C VAL A 17 -2.16 8.39 13.43
N GLN A 18 -2.80 7.66 12.54
CA GLN A 18 -2.93 6.20 12.66
C GLN A 18 -1.58 5.48 12.57
N ILE A 19 -0.69 5.93 11.68
CA ILE A 19 0.67 5.38 11.56
C ILE A 19 1.48 5.66 12.82
N LYS A 20 1.38 6.88 13.38
CA LYS A 20 2.02 7.22 14.66
C LYS A 20 1.59 6.28 15.78
N GLN A 21 0.28 6.10 15.95
CA GLN A 21 -0.25 5.17 16.94
C GLN A 21 0.28 3.75 16.73
N ALA A 22 0.36 3.29 15.48
CA ALA A 22 0.92 1.98 15.16
C ALA A 22 2.41 1.87 15.54
N THR A 23 3.22 2.92 15.32
CA THR A 23 4.63 2.92 15.75
C THR A 23 4.78 2.84 17.27
N GLU A 24 3.85 3.40 18.03
CA GLU A 24 3.85 3.34 19.50
C GLU A 24 3.62 1.91 20.03
N LEU A 25 3.07 1.00 19.23
CA LEU A 25 2.99 -0.44 19.54
C LEU A 25 4.34 -1.16 19.36
N GLY A 26 5.37 -0.50 18.87
CA GLY A 26 6.67 -1.11 18.57
C GLY A 26 6.71 -1.89 17.25
N VAL A 27 5.73 -1.70 16.36
CA VAL A 27 5.70 -2.34 15.02
C VAL A 27 6.63 -1.58 14.07
N GLN A 28 7.41 -2.30 13.28
CA GLN A 28 8.17 -1.73 12.16
C GLN A 28 7.23 -1.57 10.96
N ILE A 29 7.23 -0.40 10.33
CA ILE A 29 6.28 -0.06 9.27
C ILE A 29 7.00 0.33 7.99
N GLY A 30 6.81 -0.49 6.94
CA GLY A 30 7.10 -0.14 5.56
C GLY A 30 5.82 0.28 4.85
N ILE A 31 5.84 1.39 4.12
CA ILE A 31 4.68 1.94 3.42
C ILE A 31 4.96 2.00 1.93
N VAL A 32 3.99 1.58 1.14
CA VAL A 32 3.94 1.83 -0.30
C VAL A 32 2.63 2.56 -0.59
N ILE A 33 2.72 3.72 -1.23
CA ILE A 33 1.56 4.55 -1.51
C ILE A 33 1.35 4.67 -3.02
N GLY A 34 0.08 4.59 -3.46
CA GLY A 34 -0.27 4.75 -4.88
C GLY A 34 -0.20 6.20 -5.36
N GLY A 35 -0.19 6.40 -6.67
CA GLY A 35 -0.19 7.71 -7.32
C GLY A 35 -1.48 8.05 -8.06
N GLY A 36 -2.51 7.21 -7.94
CA GLY A 36 -3.73 7.29 -8.76
C GLY A 36 -4.62 8.53 -8.53
N ASN A 37 -4.41 9.26 -7.43
CA ASN A 37 -5.03 10.55 -7.16
C ASN A 37 -4.42 11.70 -7.97
N ILE A 38 -3.19 11.53 -8.48
CA ILE A 38 -2.46 12.50 -9.29
C ILE A 38 -2.47 12.06 -10.75
N PHE A 39 -2.03 10.82 -11.04
CA PHE A 39 -1.97 10.29 -12.39
C PHE A 39 -2.12 8.77 -12.42
N ARG A 40 -2.86 8.26 -13.41
CA ARG A 40 -3.04 6.82 -13.66
C ARG A 40 -2.56 6.46 -15.06
N GLY A 41 -1.47 5.69 -15.17
CA GLY A 41 -0.85 5.31 -16.44
C GLY A 41 -1.80 4.64 -17.43
N LEU A 42 -2.65 3.70 -16.97
CA LEU A 42 -3.67 3.05 -17.81
C LEU A 42 -4.70 4.03 -18.39
N GLN A 43 -5.10 5.05 -17.64
CA GLN A 43 -6.02 6.08 -18.13
C GLN A 43 -5.30 7.06 -19.07
N GLY A 44 -4.02 7.32 -18.82
CA GLY A 44 -3.17 8.10 -19.71
C GLY A 44 -3.01 7.43 -21.08
N ALA A 45 -2.75 6.13 -21.10
CA ALA A 45 -2.65 5.36 -22.34
C ALA A 45 -3.94 5.41 -23.18
N LYS A 46 -5.12 5.34 -22.54
CA LYS A 46 -6.42 5.53 -23.21
C LYS A 46 -6.62 6.94 -23.78
N ARG A 47 -5.86 7.93 -23.30
CA ARG A 47 -5.87 9.33 -23.78
C ARG A 47 -4.76 9.63 -24.79
N GLY A 48 -4.04 8.61 -25.29
CA GLY A 48 -3.01 8.76 -26.31
C GLY A 48 -1.57 8.90 -25.78
N PHE A 49 -1.35 8.77 -24.46
CA PHE A 49 0.01 8.68 -23.93
C PHE A 49 0.61 7.31 -24.27
N ASP A 50 1.90 7.29 -24.55
CA ASP A 50 2.66 6.05 -24.54
C ASP A 50 2.56 5.35 -23.18
N ARG A 51 2.37 4.04 -23.16
CA ARG A 51 2.15 3.29 -21.92
C ARG A 51 3.34 3.41 -20.96
N VAL A 52 4.56 3.31 -21.47
CA VAL A 52 5.78 3.42 -20.65
C VAL A 52 5.88 4.81 -20.02
N LYS A 53 5.63 5.87 -20.81
CA LYS A 53 5.61 7.24 -20.29
C LYS A 53 4.51 7.47 -19.27
N GLY A 54 3.33 6.92 -19.51
CA GLY A 54 2.21 6.98 -18.55
C GLY A 54 2.56 6.29 -17.23
N ASP A 55 3.18 5.13 -17.27
CA ASP A 55 3.59 4.41 -16.07
C ASP A 55 4.72 5.15 -15.32
N GLN A 56 5.68 5.76 -16.04
CA GLN A 56 6.71 6.60 -15.44
C GLN A 56 6.10 7.83 -14.73
N MET A 57 5.11 8.47 -15.33
CA MET A 57 4.36 9.57 -14.68
C MET A 57 3.64 9.07 -13.42
N GLY A 58 3.06 7.89 -13.46
CA GLY A 58 2.44 7.23 -12.29
C GLY A 58 3.45 6.96 -11.18
N MET A 59 4.66 6.52 -11.50
CA MET A 59 5.76 6.33 -10.53
C MET A 59 6.14 7.66 -9.86
N LEU A 60 6.29 8.74 -10.62
CA LEU A 60 6.56 10.06 -10.06
C LEU A 60 5.41 10.55 -9.17
N ALA A 61 4.17 10.26 -9.53
CA ALA A 61 3.01 10.58 -8.70
C ALA A 61 3.06 9.88 -7.33
N THR A 62 3.54 8.63 -7.26
CA THR A 62 3.74 7.94 -5.97
C THR A 62 4.80 8.64 -5.12
N ILE A 63 5.85 9.19 -5.72
CA ILE A 63 6.91 9.91 -5.02
C ILE A 63 6.37 11.23 -4.45
N ILE A 64 5.55 11.96 -5.21
CA ILE A 64 4.88 13.17 -4.71
C ILE A 64 4.06 12.84 -3.46
N ASN A 65 3.24 11.79 -3.50
CA ASN A 65 2.46 11.36 -2.34
C ASN A 65 3.35 10.91 -1.16
N SER A 66 4.47 10.23 -1.45
CA SER A 66 5.44 9.80 -0.43
C SER A 66 6.05 10.98 0.31
N LEU A 67 6.42 12.05 -0.39
CA LEU A 67 6.94 13.27 0.20
C LEU A 67 5.87 14.00 1.03
N GLY A 68 4.63 14.03 0.54
CA GLY A 68 3.50 14.59 1.29
C GLY A 68 3.26 13.84 2.60
N LEU A 69 3.26 12.53 2.57
CA LEU A 69 3.12 11.71 3.77
C LEU A 69 4.30 11.87 4.72
N GLN A 70 5.54 11.90 4.20
CA GLN A 70 6.74 12.15 5.01
C GLN A 70 6.64 13.49 5.77
N ALA A 71 6.21 14.56 5.09
CA ALA A 71 6.09 15.88 5.72
C ALA A 71 5.10 15.85 6.88
N VAL A 72 3.91 15.25 6.69
CA VAL A 72 2.89 15.16 7.75
C VAL A 72 3.32 14.23 8.90
N LEU A 73 4.01 13.12 8.60
CA LEU A 73 4.58 12.25 9.64
C LEU A 73 5.62 12.98 10.48
N ALA A 74 6.45 13.82 9.85
CA ALA A 74 7.43 14.65 10.57
C ALA A 74 6.74 15.67 11.49
N ASP A 75 5.65 16.31 11.05
CA ASP A 75 4.83 17.20 11.88
C ASP A 75 4.25 16.47 13.10
N GLU A 76 3.92 15.19 12.96
CA GLU A 76 3.47 14.32 14.05
C GLU A 76 4.61 13.77 14.93
N GLY A 77 5.86 14.11 14.64
CA GLY A 77 7.05 13.66 15.38
C GLY A 77 7.49 12.23 15.05
N VAL A 78 7.00 11.65 13.96
CA VAL A 78 7.37 10.30 13.51
C VAL A 78 8.63 10.36 12.65
N LYS A 79 9.66 9.61 13.04
CA LYS A 79 10.87 9.45 12.21
C LYS A 79 10.49 8.69 10.92
N CYS A 80 10.76 9.27 9.77
CA CYS A 80 10.38 8.71 8.50
C CYS A 80 11.45 8.93 7.43
N LYS A 81 11.63 7.95 6.54
CA LYS A 81 12.52 8.01 5.39
C LYS A 81 11.76 7.66 4.10
N VAL A 82 12.00 8.42 3.05
CA VAL A 82 11.54 8.09 1.70
C VAL A 82 12.68 7.44 0.94
N LEU A 83 12.45 6.21 0.50
CA LEU A 83 13.34 5.47 -0.39
C LEU A 83 12.69 5.37 -1.76
N THR A 84 13.42 5.69 -2.82
CA THR A 84 12.90 5.74 -4.19
C THR A 84 13.51 4.66 -5.06
N SER A 85 12.69 3.98 -5.85
CA SER A 85 13.14 2.97 -6.81
C SER A 85 13.86 3.57 -8.03
N ILE A 86 13.82 4.89 -8.16
CA ILE A 86 14.50 5.68 -9.19
C ILE A 86 15.47 6.61 -8.47
N ARG A 87 16.71 6.74 -8.98
CA ARG A 87 17.69 7.66 -8.40
C ARG A 87 17.22 9.10 -8.54
N MET A 88 17.07 9.80 -7.44
CA MET A 88 16.67 11.21 -7.42
C MET A 88 17.13 11.93 -6.16
N GLU A 89 18.30 11.61 -5.68
CA GLU A 89 18.90 12.36 -4.57
C GLU A 89 19.06 13.85 -4.95
N PRO A 90 18.83 14.80 -4.05
CA PRO A 90 18.54 14.61 -2.62
C PRO A 90 17.06 14.49 -2.24
N ILE A 91 16.14 14.32 -3.19
CA ILE A 91 14.69 14.28 -2.94
C ILE A 91 14.29 13.02 -2.14
N GLY A 92 14.86 11.87 -2.51
CA GLY A 92 14.72 10.59 -1.82
C GLY A 92 15.98 9.76 -1.97
N GLU A 93 16.28 8.92 -1.00
CA GLU A 93 17.42 8.02 -1.10
C GLU A 93 17.11 6.84 -2.02
N TYR A 94 18.09 6.37 -2.79
CA TYR A 94 17.89 5.21 -3.64
C TYR A 94 17.65 3.95 -2.81
N TYR A 95 16.56 3.23 -3.13
CA TYR A 95 16.12 2.06 -2.41
C TYR A 95 17.12 0.90 -2.52
N SER A 96 17.39 0.25 -1.40
CA SER A 96 17.92 -1.11 -1.32
C SER A 96 17.28 -1.82 -0.12
N LYS A 97 17.21 -3.16 -0.16
CA LYS A 97 16.75 -3.98 0.98
C LYS A 97 17.51 -3.62 2.25
N ASP A 98 18.85 -3.61 2.18
CA ASP A 98 19.71 -3.37 3.34
C ASP A 98 19.45 -2.01 3.97
N LYS A 99 19.31 -0.97 3.15
CA LYS A 99 18.99 0.38 3.62
C LYS A 99 17.59 0.47 4.24
N ALA A 100 16.61 -0.21 3.65
CA ALA A 100 15.26 -0.25 4.22
C ALA A 100 15.26 -0.94 5.59
N LEU A 101 15.94 -2.09 5.73
CA LEU A 101 16.07 -2.80 6.99
C LEU A 101 16.87 -2.00 8.03
N GLU A 102 17.95 -1.31 7.63
CA GLU A 102 18.69 -0.42 8.51
C GLU A 102 17.80 0.65 9.14
N TYR A 103 17.00 1.34 8.33
CA TYR A 103 16.06 2.35 8.82
C TYR A 103 14.95 1.78 9.68
N LEU A 104 14.35 0.65 9.28
CA LEU A 104 13.31 -0.01 10.08
C LEU A 104 13.85 -0.42 11.45
N ASN A 105 15.06 -0.99 11.51
CA ASN A 105 15.72 -1.38 12.76
C ASN A 105 16.13 -0.17 13.63
N ALA A 106 16.35 0.99 13.01
CA ALA A 106 16.61 2.24 13.71
C ALA A 106 15.31 2.97 14.14
N GLY A 107 14.15 2.36 13.97
CA GLY A 107 12.84 2.88 14.38
C GLY A 107 12.25 3.94 13.45
N TYR A 108 12.69 3.97 12.19
CA TYR A 108 12.07 4.82 11.16
C TYR A 108 10.91 4.10 10.48
N VAL A 109 9.86 4.84 10.16
CA VAL A 109 8.91 4.44 9.13
C VAL A 109 9.59 4.61 7.77
N VAL A 110 9.54 3.58 6.92
CA VAL A 110 10.12 3.61 5.58
C VAL A 110 9.01 3.72 4.54
N ILE A 111 9.01 4.77 3.74
CA ILE A 111 8.10 4.94 2.61
C ILE A 111 8.85 4.62 1.32
N SER A 112 8.37 3.65 0.56
CA SER A 112 8.94 3.26 -0.73
C SER A 112 8.15 3.90 -1.86
N GLY A 113 8.74 4.86 -2.56
CA GLY A 113 8.18 5.55 -3.72
C GLY A 113 8.79 5.10 -5.05
N GLY A 114 8.09 5.39 -6.15
CA GLY A 114 8.56 5.06 -7.51
C GLY A 114 8.17 3.66 -7.99
N GLY A 115 7.32 2.95 -7.26
CA GLY A 115 6.88 1.62 -7.64
C GLY A 115 8.01 0.60 -7.72
N THR A 116 8.01 -0.24 -8.75
CA THR A 116 9.09 -1.20 -9.05
C THR A 116 10.24 -0.59 -9.87
N SER A 117 10.16 0.66 -10.28
CA SER A 117 10.95 1.32 -11.33
C SER A 117 10.74 0.77 -12.76
N ASN A 118 9.95 -0.26 -12.92
CA ASN A 118 9.65 -0.87 -14.21
C ASN A 118 8.21 -0.55 -14.65
N PRO A 119 8.00 -0.10 -15.90
CA PRO A 119 6.67 0.02 -16.48
C PRO A 119 5.92 -1.32 -16.47
N TYR A 120 4.60 -1.26 -16.64
CA TYR A 120 3.67 -2.40 -16.67
C TYR A 120 3.36 -3.05 -15.31
N PHE A 121 4.03 -2.67 -14.23
CA PHE A 121 3.75 -3.15 -12.89
C PHE A 121 2.91 -2.14 -12.08
N SER A 122 2.02 -2.66 -11.28
CA SER A 122 1.13 -1.86 -10.41
C SER A 122 1.81 -1.48 -9.09
N THR A 123 1.15 -0.60 -8.33
CA THR A 123 1.51 -0.32 -6.94
C THR A 123 1.32 -1.55 -6.04
N ASP A 124 0.31 -2.38 -6.30
CA ASP A 124 0.11 -3.64 -5.56
C ASP A 124 1.31 -4.57 -5.73
N THR A 125 1.82 -4.72 -6.96
CA THR A 125 3.04 -5.49 -7.25
C THR A 125 4.26 -4.89 -6.52
N ALA A 126 4.42 -3.58 -6.53
CA ALA A 126 5.49 -2.91 -5.80
C ALA A 126 5.37 -3.18 -4.29
N SER A 127 4.16 -3.13 -3.73
CA SER A 127 3.91 -3.39 -2.31
C SER A 127 4.27 -4.82 -1.92
N ALA A 128 3.86 -5.80 -2.71
CA ALA A 128 4.19 -7.21 -2.49
C ALA A 128 5.72 -7.42 -2.54
N LEU A 129 6.39 -6.86 -3.56
CA LEU A 129 7.84 -6.96 -3.71
C LEU A 129 8.57 -6.36 -2.50
N ARG A 130 8.21 -5.14 -2.07
CA ARG A 130 8.84 -4.50 -0.91
C ARG A 130 8.56 -5.26 0.38
N GLY A 131 7.33 -5.76 0.59
CA GLY A 131 6.99 -6.58 1.74
C GLY A 131 7.86 -7.84 1.85
N ILE A 132 8.07 -8.53 0.73
CA ILE A 132 8.93 -9.72 0.67
C ILE A 132 10.41 -9.35 0.91
N GLU A 133 10.90 -8.29 0.26
CA GLU A 133 12.30 -7.87 0.41
C GLU A 133 12.67 -7.48 1.84
N ILE A 134 11.78 -6.79 2.56
CA ILE A 134 12.01 -6.41 3.96
C ILE A 134 11.63 -7.50 4.96
N GLU A 135 11.25 -8.68 4.48
CA GLU A 135 10.86 -9.82 5.32
C GLU A 135 9.70 -9.49 6.27
N ALA A 136 8.68 -8.78 5.74
CA ALA A 136 7.53 -8.35 6.53
C ALA A 136 6.69 -9.55 7.01
N ASP A 137 6.19 -9.48 8.24
CA ASP A 137 5.29 -10.48 8.82
C ASP A 137 3.90 -10.52 8.17
N GLY A 138 3.50 -9.43 7.51
CA GLY A 138 2.23 -9.32 6.80
C GLY A 138 2.15 -8.14 5.86
N PHE A 139 1.29 -8.26 4.87
CA PHE A 139 0.94 -7.21 3.92
C PHE A 139 -0.45 -6.65 4.25
N PHE A 140 -0.49 -5.43 4.75
CA PHE A 140 -1.73 -4.74 5.12
C PHE A 140 -2.20 -3.89 3.95
N LYS A 141 -3.25 -4.35 3.27
CA LYS A 141 -3.88 -3.63 2.17
C LYS A 141 -5.00 -2.74 2.68
N GLY A 142 -4.66 -1.48 2.92
CA GLY A 142 -5.63 -0.45 3.26
C GLY A 142 -6.49 -0.07 2.05
N THR A 143 -7.79 -0.23 2.16
CA THR A 143 -8.77 0.06 1.11
C THR A 143 -9.93 0.89 1.68
N ARG A 144 -10.94 1.18 0.84
CA ARG A 144 -12.22 1.78 1.27
C ARG A 144 -13.29 0.74 1.57
N VAL A 145 -12.98 -0.53 1.38
CA VAL A 145 -13.86 -1.65 1.73
C VAL A 145 -13.26 -2.39 2.92
N ASP A 146 -14.13 -2.92 3.76
CA ASP A 146 -13.77 -3.52 5.04
C ASP A 146 -13.31 -4.99 4.93
N GLY A 147 -13.11 -5.50 3.73
CA GLY A 147 -12.62 -6.86 3.52
C GLY A 147 -12.93 -7.42 2.14
N ILE A 148 -12.84 -8.73 2.02
CA ILE A 148 -13.14 -9.50 0.79
C ILE A 148 -14.51 -10.14 0.94
N TYR A 149 -15.32 -10.02 -0.11
CA TYR A 149 -16.69 -10.54 -0.16
C TYR A 149 -16.84 -11.63 -1.21
N THR A 150 -17.89 -12.45 -1.05
CA THR A 150 -18.26 -13.48 -2.04
C THR A 150 -18.64 -12.91 -3.39
N ALA A 151 -19.10 -11.66 -3.43
CA ALA A 151 -19.42 -10.87 -4.62
C ALA A 151 -19.24 -9.38 -4.28
N ASP A 152 -19.44 -8.50 -5.24
CA ASP A 152 -19.38 -7.05 -5.02
C ASP A 152 -20.58 -6.60 -4.14
N PRO A 153 -20.35 -6.18 -2.89
CA PRO A 153 -21.43 -5.85 -1.96
C PRO A 153 -22.25 -4.63 -2.38
N GLU A 154 -21.73 -3.77 -3.28
CA GLU A 154 -22.48 -2.64 -3.83
C GLU A 154 -23.51 -3.08 -4.87
N LYS A 155 -23.30 -4.26 -5.48
CA LYS A 155 -24.17 -4.80 -6.54
C LYS A 155 -25.01 -5.98 -6.09
N ASP A 156 -24.52 -6.74 -5.13
CA ASP A 156 -25.17 -7.93 -4.60
C ASP A 156 -25.35 -7.80 -3.08
N PRO A 157 -26.57 -7.47 -2.62
CA PRO A 157 -26.85 -7.33 -1.18
C PRO A 157 -26.79 -8.67 -0.42
N THR A 158 -26.64 -9.80 -1.12
CA THR A 158 -26.45 -11.12 -0.48
C THR A 158 -24.98 -11.48 -0.30
N ALA A 159 -24.05 -10.62 -0.78
CA ALA A 159 -22.62 -10.82 -0.62
C ALA A 159 -22.25 -10.88 0.87
N THR A 160 -21.48 -11.90 1.25
CA THR A 160 -21.00 -12.09 2.60
C THR A 160 -19.49 -11.86 2.66
N LYS A 161 -19.03 -11.21 3.74
CA LYS A 161 -17.61 -10.97 3.97
C LYS A 161 -16.95 -12.24 4.50
N PHE A 162 -15.72 -12.47 4.05
CA PHE A 162 -14.85 -13.49 4.62
C PHE A 162 -14.07 -12.92 5.81
N ASP A 163 -14.01 -13.64 6.91
CA ASP A 163 -13.07 -13.34 7.99
C ASP A 163 -11.66 -13.82 7.60
N THR A 164 -11.58 -15.03 7.08
CA THR A 164 -10.36 -15.62 6.52
C THR A 164 -10.67 -16.32 5.20
N ILE A 165 -9.70 -16.38 4.31
CA ILE A 165 -9.80 -17.09 3.04
C ILE A 165 -8.39 -17.51 2.58
N THR A 166 -8.27 -18.68 1.96
CA THR A 166 -6.99 -19.12 1.42
C THR A 166 -6.68 -18.47 0.08
N PHE A 167 -5.39 -18.39 -0.28
CA PHE A 167 -4.98 -17.94 -1.63
C PHE A 167 -5.62 -18.78 -2.73
N ASP A 168 -5.76 -20.10 -2.51
CA ASP A 168 -6.36 -21.01 -3.49
C ASP A 168 -7.84 -20.75 -3.70
N GLU A 169 -8.57 -20.47 -2.61
CA GLU A 169 -9.99 -20.11 -2.71
C GLU A 169 -10.19 -18.76 -3.42
N VAL A 170 -9.37 -17.74 -3.11
CA VAL A 170 -9.41 -16.45 -3.82
C VAL A 170 -9.23 -16.67 -5.33
N TYR A 171 -8.24 -17.48 -5.71
CA TYR A 171 -7.98 -17.82 -7.11
C TYR A 171 -9.14 -18.58 -7.76
N THR A 172 -9.60 -19.65 -7.11
CA THR A 172 -10.67 -20.53 -7.64
C THR A 172 -11.99 -19.78 -7.78
N ARG A 173 -12.31 -18.89 -6.84
CA ARG A 173 -13.52 -18.05 -6.85
C ARG A 173 -13.37 -16.80 -7.73
N ASN A 174 -12.19 -16.57 -8.33
CA ASN A 174 -11.88 -15.39 -9.14
C ASN A 174 -12.18 -14.06 -8.42
N LEU A 175 -11.86 -13.98 -7.12
CA LEU A 175 -12.06 -12.77 -6.34
C LEU A 175 -10.96 -11.75 -6.66
N LYS A 176 -11.35 -10.50 -6.88
CA LYS A 176 -10.43 -9.42 -7.25
C LYS A 176 -10.04 -8.59 -6.03
N ILE A 177 -8.91 -8.92 -5.41
CA ILE A 177 -8.36 -8.17 -4.28
C ILE A 177 -7.17 -7.28 -4.66
N MET A 178 -6.38 -7.70 -5.63
CA MET A 178 -5.23 -6.99 -6.21
C MET A 178 -4.95 -7.56 -7.61
N ASP A 179 -3.94 -7.02 -8.29
CA ASP A 179 -3.53 -7.63 -9.56
C ASP A 179 -2.87 -9.02 -9.33
N MET A 180 -2.94 -9.86 -10.35
CA MET A 180 -2.51 -11.26 -10.26
C MET A 180 -1.02 -11.41 -9.99
N THR A 181 -0.19 -10.48 -10.46
CA THR A 181 1.26 -10.50 -10.23
C THR A 181 1.57 -10.30 -8.75
N ALA A 182 0.96 -9.30 -8.12
CA ALA A 182 1.09 -9.04 -6.68
C ALA A 182 0.58 -10.23 -5.84
N PHE A 183 -0.59 -10.75 -6.22
CA PHE A 183 -1.21 -11.90 -5.55
C PHE A 183 -0.32 -13.14 -5.59
N THR A 184 0.22 -13.47 -6.76
CA THR A 184 1.11 -14.63 -6.94
C THR A 184 2.41 -14.46 -6.15
N LEU A 185 3.00 -13.27 -6.16
CA LEU A 185 4.19 -12.97 -5.35
C LEU A 185 3.94 -13.24 -3.86
N CYS A 186 2.84 -12.76 -3.32
CA CYS A 186 2.49 -12.99 -1.92
C CYS A 186 2.28 -14.49 -1.63
N LYS A 187 1.52 -15.18 -2.48
CA LYS A 187 1.25 -16.63 -2.33
C LYS A 187 2.53 -17.45 -2.33
N GLU A 188 3.40 -17.25 -3.34
CA GLU A 188 4.63 -18.03 -3.49
C GLU A 188 5.60 -17.83 -2.34
N ASN A 189 5.70 -16.59 -1.82
CA ASN A 189 6.61 -16.23 -0.75
C ASN A 189 5.98 -16.34 0.66
N GLY A 190 4.72 -16.77 0.78
CA GLY A 190 4.06 -16.94 2.07
C GLY A 190 3.77 -15.65 2.81
N LEU A 191 3.69 -14.53 2.11
CA LEU A 191 3.32 -13.24 2.69
C LEU A 191 1.80 -13.13 2.78
N ASN A 192 1.26 -13.29 3.97
CA ASN A 192 -0.17 -13.15 4.23
C ASN A 192 -0.65 -11.72 3.94
N ILE A 193 -1.89 -11.61 3.47
CA ILE A 193 -2.49 -10.31 3.14
C ILE A 193 -3.67 -10.06 4.07
N ILE A 194 -3.73 -8.87 4.65
CA ILE A 194 -4.89 -8.41 5.42
C ILE A 194 -5.52 -7.26 4.65
N VAL A 195 -6.75 -7.46 4.19
CA VAL A 195 -7.55 -6.42 3.50
C VAL A 195 -8.49 -5.80 4.52
N PHE A 196 -8.42 -4.49 4.70
CA PHE A 196 -9.24 -3.78 5.68
C PHE A 196 -9.55 -2.34 5.23
N ASP A 197 -10.56 -1.74 5.85
CA ASP A 197 -10.90 -0.34 5.64
C ASP A 197 -9.93 0.57 6.42
N MET A 198 -9.08 1.28 5.69
CA MET A 198 -8.10 2.22 6.23
C MET A 198 -8.67 3.61 6.46
N ASP A 199 -9.80 3.95 5.83
CA ASP A 199 -10.41 5.28 5.94
C ASP A 199 -11.14 5.47 7.27
N THR A 200 -11.60 4.39 7.89
CA THR A 200 -12.18 4.43 9.24
C THR A 200 -11.08 4.56 10.29
N GLU A 201 -11.14 5.64 11.06
CA GLU A 201 -10.19 5.94 12.13
C GLU A 201 -10.15 4.81 13.17
N GLY A 202 -8.93 4.43 13.57
CA GLY A 202 -8.68 3.37 14.55
C GLY A 202 -8.63 1.96 13.97
N ASN A 203 -9.04 1.73 12.72
CA ASN A 203 -9.03 0.39 12.13
C ASN A 203 -7.62 -0.18 11.98
N LEU A 204 -6.62 0.63 11.64
CA LEU A 204 -5.24 0.16 11.59
C LEU A 204 -4.79 -0.40 12.94
N MET A 205 -5.11 0.28 14.02
CA MET A 205 -4.77 -0.18 15.38
C MET A 205 -5.46 -1.49 15.73
N LYS A 206 -6.76 -1.59 15.44
CA LYS A 206 -7.54 -2.81 15.70
C LYS A 206 -6.96 -4.02 14.95
N VAL A 207 -6.65 -3.86 13.67
CA VAL A 207 -6.03 -4.93 12.87
C VAL A 207 -4.67 -5.34 13.44
N LEU A 208 -3.82 -4.37 13.83
CA LEU A 208 -2.52 -4.64 14.43
C LEU A 208 -2.62 -5.34 15.80
N GLN A 209 -3.70 -5.10 16.54
CA GLN A 209 -4.00 -5.76 17.81
C GLN A 209 -4.68 -7.14 17.63
N GLY A 210 -4.90 -7.56 16.39
CA GLY A 210 -5.47 -8.87 16.05
C GLY A 210 -7.00 -8.92 16.08
N GLU A 211 -7.68 -7.77 16.08
CA GLU A 211 -9.13 -7.75 15.94
C GLU A 211 -9.54 -8.16 14.51
N ASN A 212 -10.60 -8.97 14.43
CA ASN A 212 -11.12 -9.48 13.15
C ASN A 212 -12.04 -8.46 12.48
N ILE A 213 -11.50 -7.36 11.98
CA ILE A 213 -12.25 -6.30 11.30
C ILE A 213 -12.05 -6.28 9.78
N GLY A 214 -11.11 -7.05 9.26
CA GLY A 214 -10.80 -7.17 7.84
C GLY A 214 -11.01 -8.59 7.33
N THR A 215 -10.29 -8.94 6.28
CA THR A 215 -10.17 -10.31 5.78
C THR A 215 -8.70 -10.71 5.72
N LEU A 216 -8.35 -11.83 6.35
CA LEU A 216 -7.02 -12.44 6.26
C LEU A 216 -6.96 -13.41 5.09
N VAL A 217 -6.03 -13.17 4.15
CA VAL A 217 -5.68 -14.11 3.07
C VAL A 217 -4.40 -14.84 3.46
N HIS A 218 -4.44 -16.15 3.47
CA HIS A 218 -3.33 -17.00 3.95
C HIS A 218 -3.16 -18.27 3.10
N LYS A 219 -2.11 -19.05 3.37
CA LYS A 219 -1.92 -20.39 2.79
C LYS A 219 -2.93 -21.39 3.30
#